data_9bb31cc10a4eedce2e0879dca2ddfa66
#
_entry.id   9bb31cc10a4eedce2e0879dca2ddfa66
#
_cell.length_a   1.000
_cell.length_b   1.000
_cell.length_c   1.000
_cell.angle_alpha   90.00
_cell.angle_beta   90.00
_cell.angle_gamma   90.00
#
_symmetry.space_group_name_H-M   'P 1'
#
loop_
_entity.id
_entity.type
_entity.pdbx_description
1 polymer ?
#
loop_
_entity_poly.entity_id
_entity_poly.type
_entity_poly.pdbx_seq_one_letter_code
_entity_poly.pdbx_strand_id
1 'polypeptide(L)'
;MKKQHGFLRTVSMGLSVCLLCGALAVPSFADNTKQQQLEQQKKELQTQLEQEKAELKNIQSTKTAAQKNKKNLENQSNLIKSQITVLIDQITDTSDQVAQKQQQVEEKQGEIDQRWGDFKQRMVAMQQLHDGGAVAMLSSCSSLYEMLTFNDTLEQITEKDNEVLEELQTARQALADEKAQLEAVQAQLEDQKGQLEGKQTELATNIRQQDATIEQAAADEQAQQAVVEEMNKKFNAASAELDAYIRSLNQQYAGADIHCSLDFRCPLSSYKYITTQYGQGGHKGVDLAAPQGTPIYAAADGVVTVAAYHYSYGNYVSIYHGSADDGNTYATLYAHMSQAPSVSTNQQVKKGDLIGYVGNTGYSFGNHLHLELRVNGNRTNPLSYIPH
;
A
#
# COMPACT_ATOMS: atom_id res chain seq x y z
N MET A 1 4.09 -28.17 0.85
CA MET A 1 4.36 -27.90 -0.58
C MET A 1 3.09 -27.42 -1.26
N LYS A 2 2.90 -26.10 -1.42
CA LYS A 2 1.91 -25.52 -2.32
C LYS A 2 2.64 -24.46 -3.14
N LYS A 3 2.77 -24.71 -4.42
CA LYS A 3 3.36 -23.81 -5.42
C LYS A 3 2.50 -22.54 -5.51
N GLN A 4 3.03 -21.41 -5.07
CA GLN A 4 2.50 -20.11 -5.47
C GLN A 4 3.08 -19.80 -6.86
N HIS A 5 2.21 -19.85 -7.87
CA HIS A 5 2.52 -19.37 -9.20
C HIS A 5 2.64 -17.84 -9.16
N GLY A 6 3.85 -17.37 -9.39
CA GLY A 6 4.12 -15.97 -9.68
C GLY A 6 3.35 -15.55 -10.95
N PHE A 7 2.45 -14.60 -10.77
CA PHE A 7 1.74 -13.94 -11.86
C PHE A 7 2.63 -12.82 -12.39
N LEU A 8 3.60 -13.20 -13.24
CA LEU A 8 4.25 -12.22 -14.11
C LEU A 8 3.21 -11.80 -15.16
N ARG A 9 2.54 -10.69 -14.91
CA ARG A 9 1.85 -9.96 -15.97
C ARG A 9 2.90 -9.15 -16.71
N THR A 10 3.35 -9.68 -17.85
CA THR A 10 4.00 -8.90 -18.89
C THR A 10 3.04 -7.82 -19.33
N VAL A 11 3.37 -6.56 -19.02
CA VAL A 11 2.71 -5.40 -19.61
C VAL A 11 3.02 -5.43 -21.10
N SER A 12 2.09 -5.97 -21.87
CA SER A 12 2.10 -5.91 -23.32
C SER A 12 1.82 -4.46 -23.70
N MET A 13 2.87 -3.74 -24.07
CA MET A 13 2.77 -2.48 -24.82
C MET A 13 2.13 -2.77 -26.20
N GLY A 14 0.82 -2.82 -26.22
CA GLY A 14 0.04 -2.82 -27.44
C GLY A 14 -0.21 -1.39 -27.91
N LEU A 15 0.80 -0.76 -28.51
CA LEU A 15 0.60 0.46 -29.30
C LEU A 15 -0.17 0.08 -30.56
N SER A 16 -1.50 0.07 -30.51
CA SER A 16 -2.35 0.09 -31.70
C SER A 16 -2.61 1.53 -32.10
N VAL A 17 -1.67 2.08 -32.87
CA VAL A 17 -1.89 3.29 -33.63
C VAL A 17 -2.74 2.91 -34.81
N CYS A 18 -4.06 3.06 -34.71
CA CYS A 18 -4.93 3.08 -35.89
C CYS A 18 -4.89 4.47 -36.52
N LEU A 19 -3.96 4.64 -37.47
CA LEU A 19 -3.99 5.68 -38.46
C LEU A 19 -5.10 5.32 -39.47
N LEU A 20 -6.26 5.95 -39.37
CA LEU A 20 -7.25 5.98 -40.44
C LEU A 20 -7.16 7.34 -41.14
N CYS A 21 -6.27 7.40 -42.14
CA CYS A 21 -6.36 8.37 -43.22
C CYS A 21 -7.35 7.85 -44.28
N GLY A 22 -8.43 8.57 -44.48
CA GLY A 22 -9.36 8.31 -45.56
C GLY A 22 -10.12 9.58 -45.87
N ALA A 23 -9.57 10.37 -46.78
CA ALA A 23 -10.26 11.51 -47.37
C ALA A 23 -11.36 11.07 -48.33
N LEU A 24 -12.50 11.73 -48.30
CA LEU A 24 -13.25 12.15 -49.51
C LEU A 24 -14.29 13.21 -49.08
N ALA A 25 -14.20 14.35 -49.76
CA ALA A 25 -14.99 15.54 -49.52
C ALA A 25 -16.39 15.45 -50.15
N VAL A 26 -17.41 15.93 -49.40
CA VAL A 26 -18.64 16.49 -49.92
C VAL A 26 -19.00 17.71 -49.08
N PRO A 27 -19.10 18.91 -49.64
CA PRO A 27 -19.28 20.14 -48.87
C PRO A 27 -20.76 20.39 -48.62
N SER A 28 -21.22 20.18 -47.43
CA SER A 28 -22.37 20.74 -46.72
C SER A 28 -22.84 19.92 -45.50
N PHE A 29 -22.33 18.70 -45.34
CA PHE A 29 -22.50 17.89 -44.11
C PHE A 29 -21.20 17.78 -43.29
N ALA A 30 -20.09 18.37 -43.78
CA ALA A 30 -18.76 18.16 -43.26
C ALA A 30 -18.50 18.83 -41.88
N ASP A 31 -19.18 19.93 -41.58
CA ASP A 31 -18.90 20.70 -40.35
C ASP A 31 -19.40 20.01 -39.09
N ASN A 32 -20.57 19.38 -39.16
CA ASN A 32 -21.11 18.63 -38.02
C ASN A 32 -20.30 17.33 -37.76
N THR A 33 -19.74 16.75 -38.83
CA THR A 33 -18.95 15.52 -38.78
C THR A 33 -17.58 15.75 -38.13
N LYS A 34 -16.89 16.87 -38.44
CA LYS A 34 -15.59 17.21 -37.89
C LYS A 34 -15.69 17.55 -36.40
N GLN A 35 -16.69 18.30 -36.00
CA GLN A 35 -16.93 18.58 -34.59
C GLN A 35 -17.18 17.28 -33.79
N GLN A 36 -18.06 16.41 -34.31
CA GLN A 36 -18.36 15.11 -33.68
C GLN A 36 -17.11 14.22 -33.57
N GLN A 37 -16.23 14.22 -34.57
CA GLN A 37 -14.96 13.48 -34.54
C GLN A 37 -14.02 14.02 -33.47
N LEU A 38 -13.83 15.34 -33.36
CA LEU A 38 -12.99 15.96 -32.33
C LEU A 38 -13.55 15.72 -30.91
N GLU A 39 -14.87 15.75 -30.75
CA GLU A 39 -15.56 15.45 -29.52
C GLU A 39 -15.38 13.99 -29.10
N GLN A 40 -15.51 13.06 -30.03
CA GLN A 40 -15.31 11.64 -29.78
C GLN A 40 -13.86 11.35 -29.42
N GLN A 41 -12.90 11.92 -30.12
CA GLN A 41 -11.47 11.78 -29.83
C GLN A 41 -11.14 12.32 -28.42
N LYS A 42 -11.68 13.46 -28.05
CA LYS A 42 -11.49 14.04 -26.74
C LYS A 42 -12.10 13.15 -25.64
N LYS A 43 -13.27 12.57 -25.86
CA LYS A 43 -13.91 11.63 -24.92
C LYS A 43 -13.06 10.38 -24.73
N GLU A 44 -12.54 9.81 -25.79
CA GLU A 44 -11.67 8.63 -25.74
C GLU A 44 -10.39 8.92 -24.95
N LEU A 45 -9.73 10.05 -25.23
CA LEU A 45 -8.55 10.49 -24.50
C LEU A 45 -8.83 10.74 -23.01
N GLN A 46 -10.00 11.28 -22.69
CA GLN A 46 -10.38 11.48 -21.28
C GLN A 46 -10.58 10.15 -20.56
N THR A 47 -11.26 9.19 -21.19
CA THR A 47 -11.47 7.86 -20.60
C THR A 47 -10.14 7.15 -20.37
N GLN A 48 -9.22 7.21 -21.33
CA GLN A 48 -7.88 6.65 -21.19
C GLN A 48 -7.10 7.35 -20.06
N LEU A 49 -7.15 8.68 -20.00
CA LEU A 49 -6.50 9.45 -18.95
C LEU A 49 -6.99 9.06 -17.54
N GLU A 50 -8.28 8.87 -17.34
CA GLU A 50 -8.83 8.43 -16.05
C GLU A 50 -8.42 6.98 -15.72
N GLN A 51 -8.31 6.10 -16.69
CA GLN A 51 -7.79 4.74 -16.51
C GLN A 51 -6.31 4.78 -16.07
N GLU A 52 -5.47 5.55 -16.76
CA GLU A 52 -4.04 5.68 -16.43
C GLU A 52 -3.83 6.31 -15.03
N LYS A 53 -4.64 7.29 -14.67
CA LYS A 53 -4.62 7.86 -13.29
C LYS A 53 -5.03 6.85 -12.23
N ALA A 54 -6.01 5.99 -12.52
CA ALA A 54 -6.44 4.94 -11.60
C ALA A 54 -5.33 3.89 -11.42
N GLU A 55 -4.62 3.55 -12.49
CA GLU A 55 -3.47 2.64 -12.42
C GLU A 55 -2.31 3.24 -11.62
N LEU A 56 -1.97 4.51 -11.84
CA LEU A 56 -0.99 5.23 -11.04
C LEU A 56 -1.32 5.19 -9.54
N LYS A 57 -2.58 5.43 -9.19
CA LYS A 57 -3.05 5.35 -7.79
C LYS A 57 -2.89 3.95 -7.21
N ASN A 58 -3.14 2.91 -8.01
CA ASN A 58 -2.96 1.52 -7.59
C ASN A 58 -1.47 1.19 -7.31
N ILE A 59 -0.56 1.63 -8.19
CA ILE A 59 0.89 1.49 -8.01
C ILE A 59 1.34 2.19 -6.72
N GLN A 60 0.91 3.42 -6.48
CA GLN A 60 1.21 4.17 -5.25
C GLN A 60 0.70 3.47 -3.99
N SER A 61 -0.49 2.89 -4.04
CA SER A 61 -1.05 2.12 -2.92
C SER A 61 -0.23 0.87 -2.62
N THR A 62 0.21 0.15 -3.66
CA THR A 62 1.07 -1.04 -3.56
C THR A 62 2.42 -0.69 -2.93
N LYS A 63 3.07 0.38 -3.40
CA LYS A 63 4.33 0.90 -2.85
C LYS A 63 4.20 1.23 -1.35
N THR A 64 3.14 1.94 -0.99
CA THR A 64 2.86 2.33 0.41
C THR A 64 2.64 1.11 1.31
N ALA A 65 1.89 0.11 0.83
CA ALA A 65 1.66 -1.14 1.55
C ALA A 65 2.96 -1.93 1.76
N ALA A 66 3.81 -2.02 0.72
CA ALA A 66 5.11 -2.68 0.80
C ALA A 66 6.05 -1.99 1.80
N GLN A 67 6.09 -0.64 1.82
CA GLN A 67 6.86 0.14 2.79
C GLN A 67 6.41 -0.11 4.23
N LYS A 68 5.10 -0.16 4.47
CA LYS A 68 4.54 -0.48 5.80
C LYS A 68 4.91 -1.89 6.24
N ASN A 69 4.81 -2.87 5.33
CA ASN A 69 5.18 -4.25 5.60
C ASN A 69 6.67 -4.38 5.91
N LYS A 70 7.54 -3.74 5.13
CA LYS A 70 8.98 -3.69 5.39
C LYS A 70 9.27 -3.19 6.81
N LYS A 71 8.69 -2.05 7.20
CA LYS A 71 8.87 -1.49 8.55
C LYS A 71 8.45 -2.44 9.66
N ASN A 72 7.35 -3.16 9.47
CA ASN A 72 6.91 -4.17 10.44
C ASN A 72 7.90 -5.34 10.54
N LEU A 73 8.42 -5.83 9.41
CA LEU A 73 9.44 -6.90 9.38
C LEU A 73 10.76 -6.45 10.02
N GLU A 74 11.20 -5.22 9.80
CA GLU A 74 12.37 -4.63 10.45
C GLU A 74 12.22 -4.57 11.98
N ASN A 75 11.05 -4.16 12.47
CA ASN A 75 10.74 -4.15 13.90
C ASN A 75 10.79 -5.57 14.49
N GLN A 76 10.22 -6.56 13.80
CA GLN A 76 10.28 -7.96 14.21
C GLN A 76 11.73 -8.50 14.20
N SER A 77 12.52 -8.15 13.18
CA SER A 77 13.93 -8.53 13.10
C SER A 77 14.73 -7.97 14.26
N ASN A 78 14.51 -6.70 14.63
CA ASN A 78 15.19 -6.08 15.77
C ASN A 78 14.80 -6.74 17.10
N LEU A 79 13.53 -7.10 17.28
CA LEU A 79 13.07 -7.83 18.48
C LEU A 79 13.76 -9.21 18.58
N ILE A 80 13.81 -9.95 17.47
CA ILE A 80 14.48 -11.26 17.43
C ILE A 80 15.98 -11.13 17.69
N LYS A 81 16.66 -10.12 17.16
CA LYS A 81 18.06 -9.83 17.47
C LYS A 81 18.28 -9.65 18.97
N SER A 82 17.41 -8.87 19.63
CA SER A 82 17.47 -8.68 21.08
C SER A 82 17.26 -9.99 21.83
N GLN A 83 16.32 -10.84 21.38
CA GLN A 83 16.09 -12.16 21.98
C GLN A 83 17.30 -13.09 21.81
N ILE A 84 17.93 -13.09 20.64
CA ILE A 84 19.15 -13.86 20.38
C ILE A 84 20.29 -13.40 21.33
N THR A 85 20.46 -12.09 21.55
CA THR A 85 21.47 -11.57 22.47
C THR A 85 21.23 -12.10 23.89
N VAL A 86 20.00 -12.01 24.39
CA VAL A 86 19.64 -12.52 25.71
C VAL A 86 19.91 -14.04 25.83
N LEU A 87 19.59 -14.81 24.78
CA LEU A 87 19.87 -16.24 24.76
C LEU A 87 21.36 -16.55 24.74
N ILE A 88 22.18 -15.79 24.02
CA ILE A 88 23.63 -15.93 24.03
C ILE A 88 24.17 -15.71 25.44
N ASP A 89 23.71 -14.67 26.12
CA ASP A 89 24.11 -14.40 27.51
C ASP A 89 23.69 -15.56 28.45
N GLN A 90 22.48 -16.09 28.32
CA GLN A 90 21.99 -17.24 29.10
C GLN A 90 22.79 -18.52 28.78
N ILE A 91 23.11 -18.80 27.50
CA ILE A 91 23.93 -19.94 27.11
C ILE A 91 25.33 -19.83 27.75
N THR A 92 25.92 -18.63 27.69
CA THR A 92 27.23 -18.38 28.30
C THR A 92 27.22 -18.64 29.81
N ASP A 93 26.25 -18.06 30.52
CA ASP A 93 26.09 -18.27 31.97
C ASP A 93 25.87 -19.76 32.32
N THR A 94 24.99 -20.44 31.57
CA THR A 94 24.75 -21.88 31.74
C THR A 94 25.99 -22.72 31.45
N SER A 95 26.77 -22.35 30.43
CA SER A 95 28.03 -23.03 30.08
C SER A 95 29.06 -22.91 31.23
N ASP A 96 29.15 -21.71 31.82
CA ASP A 96 30.03 -21.48 32.98
C ASP A 96 29.58 -22.30 34.19
N GLN A 97 28.26 -22.37 34.43
CA GLN A 97 27.70 -23.23 35.49
C GLN A 97 28.01 -24.73 35.23
N VAL A 98 27.88 -25.21 34.01
CA VAL A 98 28.23 -26.59 33.64
C VAL A 98 29.71 -26.85 33.87
N ALA A 99 30.60 -25.91 33.50
CA ALA A 99 32.05 -26.05 33.75
C ALA A 99 32.38 -26.10 35.22
N GLN A 100 31.79 -25.23 36.05
CA GLN A 100 31.95 -25.25 37.50
C GLN A 100 31.46 -26.57 38.12
N LYS A 101 30.29 -27.05 37.69
CA LYS A 101 29.76 -28.34 38.13
C LYS A 101 30.64 -29.52 37.72
N GLN A 102 31.19 -29.46 36.49
CA GLN A 102 32.14 -30.48 36.03
C GLN A 102 33.36 -30.57 36.97
N GLN A 103 33.92 -29.40 37.34
CA GLN A 103 35.02 -29.35 38.34
C GLN A 103 34.64 -29.95 39.66
N GLN A 104 33.44 -29.58 40.20
CA GLN A 104 32.92 -30.15 41.47
C GLN A 104 32.73 -31.66 41.36
N VAL A 105 32.26 -32.19 40.24
CA VAL A 105 32.13 -33.64 40.00
C VAL A 105 33.50 -34.30 40.03
N GLU A 106 34.53 -33.71 39.38
CA GLU A 106 35.91 -34.24 39.40
C GLU A 106 36.52 -34.24 40.80
N GLU A 107 36.37 -33.16 41.57
CA GLU A 107 36.80 -33.06 42.95
C GLU A 107 36.13 -34.12 43.84
N LYS A 108 34.80 -34.25 43.75
CA LYS A 108 34.04 -35.26 44.48
C LYS A 108 34.37 -36.68 44.06
N GLN A 109 34.63 -36.92 42.75
CA GLN A 109 35.07 -38.22 42.28
C GLN A 109 36.45 -38.56 42.86
N GLY A 110 37.37 -37.60 42.94
CA GLY A 110 38.67 -37.76 43.60
C GLY A 110 38.53 -38.13 45.08
N GLU A 111 37.66 -37.45 45.84
CA GLU A 111 37.33 -37.79 47.22
C GLU A 111 36.78 -39.22 47.36
N ILE A 112 35.87 -39.61 46.48
CA ILE A 112 35.29 -40.96 46.44
C ILE A 112 36.36 -42.01 46.20
N ASP A 113 37.21 -41.75 45.18
CA ASP A 113 38.28 -42.70 44.76
C ASP A 113 39.31 -42.88 45.93
N GLN A 114 39.64 -41.78 46.62
CA GLN A 114 40.52 -41.84 47.79
C GLN A 114 39.89 -42.68 48.91
N ARG A 115 38.66 -42.36 49.31
CA ARG A 115 37.96 -43.11 50.36
C ARG A 115 37.73 -44.56 49.99
N TRP A 116 37.51 -44.86 48.72
CA TRP A 116 37.40 -46.19 48.20
C TRP A 116 38.77 -46.94 48.28
N GLY A 117 39.84 -46.24 48.03
CA GLY A 117 41.21 -46.74 48.21
C GLY A 117 41.48 -47.12 49.68
N ASP A 118 41.15 -46.20 50.59
CA ASP A 118 41.29 -46.43 52.07
C ASP A 118 40.43 -47.59 52.57
N PHE A 119 39.18 -47.69 52.04
CA PHE A 119 38.30 -48.81 52.36
C PHE A 119 38.89 -50.14 51.87
N LYS A 120 39.41 -50.22 50.61
CA LYS A 120 40.07 -51.44 50.10
C LYS A 120 41.27 -51.84 50.97
N GLN A 121 42.10 -50.87 51.36
CA GLN A 121 43.25 -51.17 52.22
C GLN A 121 42.80 -51.76 53.57
N ARG A 122 41.76 -51.20 54.17
CA ARG A 122 41.17 -51.74 55.42
C ARG A 122 40.61 -53.15 55.23
N MET A 123 39.86 -53.38 54.11
CA MET A 123 39.32 -54.70 53.82
C MET A 123 40.41 -55.73 53.57
N VAL A 124 41.52 -55.39 52.91
CA VAL A 124 42.67 -56.28 52.75
C VAL A 124 43.33 -56.60 54.12
N ALA A 125 43.48 -55.58 54.96
CA ALA A 125 44.04 -55.80 56.37
C ALA A 125 43.10 -56.67 57.18
N MET A 126 41.76 -56.45 57.07
CA MET A 126 40.77 -57.29 57.77
C MET A 126 40.76 -58.71 57.22
N GLN A 127 40.90 -58.93 55.95
CA GLN A 127 41.01 -60.28 55.38
C GLN A 127 42.24 -60.99 55.82
N GLN A 128 43.41 -60.31 55.84
CA GLN A 128 44.66 -60.88 56.35
C GLN A 128 44.53 -61.28 57.79
N LEU A 129 43.87 -60.47 58.62
CA LEU A 129 43.57 -60.80 60.04
C LEU A 129 42.63 -62.02 60.09
N HIS A 130 41.63 -62.12 59.23
CA HIS A 130 40.70 -63.26 59.22
C HIS A 130 41.38 -64.53 58.76
N ASP A 131 42.22 -64.49 57.72
CA ASP A 131 42.98 -65.61 57.14
C ASP A 131 44.04 -66.13 58.09
N GLY A 132 44.58 -65.27 58.95
CA GLY A 132 45.47 -65.67 60.07
C GLY A 132 44.80 -66.51 61.17
N GLY A 133 43.50 -66.57 61.13
CA GLY A 133 42.66 -67.31 62.08
C GLY A 133 42.51 -66.63 63.44
N ALA A 134 41.52 -67.06 64.19
CA ALA A 134 41.19 -66.54 65.56
C ALA A 134 42.41 -66.56 66.48
N VAL A 135 43.36 -67.48 66.30
CA VAL A 135 44.58 -67.61 67.14
C VAL A 135 45.57 -66.46 66.88
N ALA A 136 45.76 -66.02 65.63
CA ALA A 136 46.60 -64.87 65.33
C ALA A 136 45.99 -63.55 65.85
N MET A 137 44.67 -63.38 65.73
CA MET A 137 43.95 -62.27 66.30
C MET A 137 44.08 -62.22 67.82
N LEU A 138 43.88 -63.33 68.46
CA LEU A 138 43.99 -63.46 69.96
C LEU A 138 45.42 -63.19 70.45
N SER A 139 46.41 -63.54 69.63
CA SER A 139 47.83 -63.28 69.98
C SER A 139 48.29 -61.84 69.87
N SER A 140 47.56 -61.00 69.11
CA SER A 140 47.85 -59.59 68.95
C SER A 140 47.22 -58.68 69.99
N CYS A 141 46.30 -59.16 70.79
CA CYS A 141 45.66 -58.41 71.93
C CYS A 141 46.55 -58.37 73.12
N SER A 142 46.76 -57.20 73.71
CA SER A 142 47.58 -56.97 74.88
C SER A 142 46.80 -57.18 76.22
N SER A 143 45.45 -57.24 76.13
CA SER A 143 44.56 -57.45 77.30
C SER A 143 43.29 -58.22 76.90
N LEU A 144 42.69 -58.88 77.93
CA LEU A 144 41.42 -59.59 77.81
C LEU A 144 40.27 -58.61 77.40
N TYR A 145 40.36 -57.33 77.78
CA TYR A 145 39.41 -56.30 77.48
C TYR A 145 39.49 -55.95 75.91
N GLU A 146 40.70 -55.77 75.39
CA GLU A 146 40.92 -55.57 73.97
C GLU A 146 40.39 -56.74 73.17
N MET A 147 40.58 -57.97 73.65
CA MET A 147 40.08 -59.15 72.98
C MET A 147 38.54 -59.24 72.93
N LEU A 148 37.83 -58.83 73.97
CA LEU A 148 36.40 -58.83 74.04
C LEU A 148 35.78 -57.67 73.24
N THR A 149 36.40 -56.51 73.18
CA THR A 149 35.90 -55.33 72.43
C THR A 149 36.32 -55.31 71.01
N PHE A 150 37.25 -56.18 70.56
CA PHE A 150 37.76 -56.21 69.18
C PHE A 150 36.63 -56.50 68.19
N ASN A 151 35.76 -57.46 68.46
CA ASN A 151 34.66 -57.82 67.58
C ASN A 151 33.64 -56.66 67.44
N ASP A 152 33.31 -56.02 68.56
CA ASP A 152 32.40 -54.88 68.59
C ASP A 152 32.97 -53.67 67.77
N THR A 153 34.34 -53.50 67.92
CA THR A 153 35.02 -52.42 67.14
C THR A 153 35.06 -52.73 65.67
N LEU A 154 35.25 -53.98 65.24
CA LEU A 154 35.20 -54.38 63.84
C LEU A 154 33.83 -54.21 63.28
N GLU A 155 32.79 -54.58 63.99
CA GLU A 155 31.39 -54.39 63.58
C GLU A 155 31.06 -52.89 63.36
N GLN A 156 31.43 -52.05 64.32
CA GLN A 156 31.27 -50.59 64.26
C GLN A 156 32.01 -49.97 63.07
N ILE A 157 33.29 -50.45 62.82
CA ILE A 157 34.04 -49.99 61.66
C ILE A 157 33.33 -50.38 60.31
N THR A 158 32.89 -51.64 60.25
CA THR A 158 32.20 -52.16 59.09
C THR A 158 30.88 -51.42 58.80
N GLU A 159 30.11 -51.18 59.88
CA GLU A 159 28.86 -50.40 59.79
C GLU A 159 29.15 -48.99 59.31
N LYS A 160 30.17 -48.31 59.87
CA LYS A 160 30.56 -46.96 59.43
C LYS A 160 31.09 -46.89 57.99
N ASP A 161 31.86 -47.89 57.57
CA ASP A 161 32.33 -47.96 56.18
C ASP A 161 31.20 -48.17 55.20
N ASN A 162 30.18 -48.95 55.52
CA ASN A 162 28.97 -49.11 54.69
C ASN A 162 28.19 -47.83 54.63
N GLU A 163 27.97 -47.08 55.71
CA GLU A 163 27.33 -45.75 55.72
C GLU A 163 28.06 -44.79 54.77
N VAL A 164 29.41 -44.71 54.89
CA VAL A 164 30.24 -43.84 54.07
C VAL A 164 30.13 -44.22 52.55
N LEU A 165 30.13 -45.50 52.24
CA LEU A 165 29.96 -45.96 50.85
C LEU A 165 28.61 -45.59 50.30
N GLU A 166 27.52 -45.72 51.06
CA GLU A 166 26.17 -45.34 50.63
C GLU A 166 26.04 -43.82 50.44
N GLU A 167 26.61 -43.01 51.37
CA GLU A 167 26.69 -41.55 51.22
C GLU A 167 27.44 -41.15 49.93
N LEU A 168 28.59 -41.77 49.65
CA LEU A 168 29.40 -41.48 48.48
C LEU A 168 28.72 -41.86 47.19
N GLN A 169 28.02 -43.00 47.14
CA GLN A 169 27.24 -43.41 46.01
C GLN A 169 26.10 -42.44 45.73
N THR A 170 25.39 -42.03 46.80
CA THR A 170 24.29 -41.07 46.70
C THR A 170 24.77 -39.71 46.21
N ALA A 171 25.89 -39.20 46.76
CA ALA A 171 26.48 -37.94 46.33
C ALA A 171 26.93 -37.97 44.86
N ARG A 172 27.56 -39.10 44.43
CA ARG A 172 27.97 -39.27 43.04
C ARG A 172 26.78 -39.25 42.09
N GLN A 173 25.68 -39.95 42.44
CA GLN A 173 24.50 -39.99 41.62
C GLN A 173 23.86 -38.59 41.51
N ALA A 174 23.74 -37.87 42.64
CA ALA A 174 23.17 -36.52 42.67
C ALA A 174 23.96 -35.53 41.78
N LEU A 175 25.30 -35.60 41.84
CA LEU A 175 26.15 -34.76 40.97
C LEU A 175 26.01 -35.10 39.47
N ALA A 176 25.90 -36.40 39.16
CA ALA A 176 25.68 -36.84 37.78
C ALA A 176 24.32 -36.35 37.24
N ASP A 177 23.28 -36.44 38.07
CA ASP A 177 21.94 -35.99 37.71
C ASP A 177 21.90 -34.45 37.50
N GLU A 178 22.55 -33.69 38.41
CA GLU A 178 22.65 -32.22 38.27
C GLU A 178 23.40 -31.80 37.03
N LYS A 179 24.52 -32.45 36.72
CA LYS A 179 25.26 -32.20 35.46
C LYS A 179 24.41 -32.49 34.22
N ALA A 180 23.72 -33.64 34.20
CA ALA A 180 22.86 -33.99 33.09
C ALA A 180 21.73 -32.97 32.88
N GLN A 181 21.17 -32.43 33.97
CA GLN A 181 20.15 -31.37 33.88
C GLN A 181 20.71 -30.08 33.27
N LEU A 182 21.92 -29.65 33.69
CA LEU A 182 22.53 -28.44 33.12
C LEU A 182 22.88 -28.62 31.65
N GLU A 183 23.40 -29.76 31.24
CA GLU A 183 23.66 -30.09 29.85
C GLU A 183 22.38 -30.10 29.00
N ALA A 184 21.27 -30.60 29.55
CA ALA A 184 19.97 -30.59 28.89
C ALA A 184 19.45 -29.16 28.70
N VAL A 185 19.59 -28.28 29.71
CA VAL A 185 19.23 -26.86 29.61
C VAL A 185 20.08 -26.14 28.57
N GLN A 186 21.38 -26.38 28.55
CA GLN A 186 22.29 -25.80 27.54
C GLN A 186 21.89 -26.22 26.13
N ALA A 187 21.61 -27.50 25.90
CA ALA A 187 21.15 -27.99 24.61
C ALA A 187 19.82 -27.36 24.16
N GLN A 188 18.90 -27.15 25.11
CA GLN A 188 17.62 -26.48 24.85
C GLN A 188 17.82 -24.99 24.45
N LEU A 189 18.71 -24.29 25.11
CA LEU A 189 19.01 -22.89 24.81
C LEU A 189 19.69 -22.75 23.43
N GLU A 190 20.60 -23.65 23.08
CA GLU A 190 21.23 -23.71 21.76
C GLU A 190 20.21 -23.98 20.65
N ASP A 191 19.26 -24.89 20.86
CA ASP A 191 18.17 -25.16 19.92
C ASP A 191 17.29 -23.92 19.71
N GLN A 192 16.89 -23.23 20.79
CA GLN A 192 16.10 -22.00 20.73
C GLN A 192 16.85 -20.90 19.98
N LYS A 193 18.16 -20.74 20.22
CA LYS A 193 18.99 -19.79 19.50
C LYS A 193 19.01 -20.11 17.99
N GLY A 194 19.21 -21.39 17.63
CA GLY A 194 19.17 -21.84 16.25
C GLY A 194 17.85 -21.55 15.54
N GLN A 195 16.71 -21.76 16.25
CA GLN A 195 15.39 -21.44 15.74
C GLN A 195 15.21 -19.93 15.50
N LEU A 196 15.68 -19.08 16.42
CA LEU A 196 15.59 -17.63 16.25
C LEU A 196 16.50 -17.09 15.16
N GLU A 197 17.71 -17.65 14.99
CA GLU A 197 18.61 -17.32 13.87
C GLU A 197 18.01 -17.72 12.52
N GLY A 198 17.36 -18.88 12.46
CA GLY A 198 16.59 -19.31 11.29
C GLY A 198 15.49 -18.33 10.93
N LYS A 199 14.72 -17.91 11.92
CA LYS A 199 13.65 -16.92 11.75
C LYS A 199 14.17 -15.53 11.37
N GLN A 200 15.31 -15.11 11.88
CA GLN A 200 15.99 -13.88 11.48
C GLN A 200 16.39 -13.92 10.00
N THR A 201 16.91 -15.06 9.53
CA THR A 201 17.26 -15.26 8.12
C THR A 201 16.03 -15.19 7.22
N GLU A 202 14.91 -15.80 7.63
CA GLU A 202 13.62 -15.70 6.93
C GLU A 202 13.15 -14.26 6.84
N LEU A 203 13.17 -13.52 7.94
CA LEU A 203 12.78 -12.10 7.98
C LEU A 203 13.68 -11.24 7.09
N ALA A 204 14.99 -11.48 7.09
CA ALA A 204 15.92 -10.78 6.20
C ALA A 204 15.59 -11.02 4.73
N THR A 205 15.21 -12.24 4.38
CA THR A 205 14.77 -12.58 3.01
C THR A 205 13.47 -11.86 2.65
N ASN A 206 12.49 -11.84 3.56
CA ASN A 206 11.22 -11.14 3.35
C ASN A 206 11.42 -9.62 3.22
N ILE A 207 12.33 -9.02 4.01
CA ILE A 207 12.69 -7.60 3.90
C ILE A 207 13.26 -7.30 2.51
N ARG A 208 14.21 -8.12 2.01
CA ARG A 208 14.77 -7.96 0.65
C ARG A 208 13.70 -8.07 -0.43
N GLN A 209 12.73 -8.97 -0.26
CA GLN A 209 11.61 -9.10 -1.20
C GLN A 209 10.72 -7.85 -1.19
N GLN A 210 10.48 -7.25 -0.01
CA GLN A 210 9.75 -5.99 0.08
C GLN A 210 10.54 -4.84 -0.56
N ASP A 211 11.86 -4.80 -0.40
CA ASP A 211 12.73 -3.80 -1.05
C ASP A 211 12.63 -3.90 -2.57
N ALA A 212 12.74 -5.09 -3.14
CA ALA A 212 12.57 -5.31 -4.57
C ALA A 212 11.16 -4.87 -5.06
N THR A 213 10.12 -5.14 -4.27
CA THR A 213 8.74 -4.70 -4.59
C THR A 213 8.63 -3.17 -4.57
N ILE A 214 9.24 -2.50 -3.59
CA ILE A 214 9.25 -1.03 -3.48
C ILE A 214 10.00 -0.41 -4.64
N GLU A 215 11.16 -0.95 -5.00
CA GLU A 215 11.98 -0.48 -6.12
C GLU A 215 11.25 -0.64 -7.46
N GLN A 216 10.64 -1.81 -7.70
CA GLN A 216 9.83 -2.04 -8.89
C GLN A 216 8.64 -1.09 -8.95
N ALA A 217 7.88 -0.94 -7.86
CA ALA A 217 6.76 -0.03 -7.80
C ALA A 217 7.16 1.44 -7.97
N ALA A 218 8.38 1.82 -7.58
CA ALA A 218 8.90 3.18 -7.80
C ALA A 218 9.24 3.41 -9.29
N ALA A 219 9.82 2.42 -9.96
CA ALA A 219 10.08 2.47 -11.40
C ALA A 219 8.78 2.52 -12.21
N ASP A 220 7.80 1.67 -11.84
CA ASP A 220 6.47 1.64 -12.46
C ASP A 220 5.73 2.96 -12.24
N GLU A 221 5.82 3.56 -11.05
CA GLU A 221 5.23 4.88 -10.74
C GLU A 221 5.80 5.96 -11.64
N GLN A 222 7.13 6.00 -11.82
CA GLN A 222 7.78 6.98 -12.69
C GLN A 222 7.38 6.79 -14.16
N ALA A 223 7.32 5.55 -14.65
CA ALA A 223 6.89 5.24 -16.00
C ALA A 223 5.43 5.65 -16.20
N GLN A 224 4.56 5.32 -15.26
CA GLN A 224 3.13 5.64 -15.31
C GLN A 224 2.85 7.14 -15.23
N GLN A 225 3.64 7.90 -14.45
CA GLN A 225 3.56 9.35 -14.41
C GLN A 225 3.86 9.97 -15.78
N ALA A 226 4.87 9.46 -16.50
CA ALA A 226 5.19 9.92 -17.84
C ALA A 226 4.05 9.66 -18.83
N VAL A 227 3.38 8.50 -18.74
CA VAL A 227 2.19 8.17 -19.54
C VAL A 227 1.04 9.14 -19.24
N VAL A 228 0.74 9.38 -17.97
CA VAL A 228 -0.31 10.34 -17.57
C VAL A 228 0.01 11.74 -18.05
N GLU A 229 1.26 12.17 -18.00
CA GLU A 229 1.67 13.50 -18.50
C GLU A 229 1.52 13.61 -20.03
N GLU A 230 1.91 12.58 -20.78
CA GLU A 230 1.73 12.55 -22.23
C GLU A 230 0.23 12.57 -22.63
N MET A 231 -0.60 11.77 -21.92
CA MET A 231 -2.05 11.77 -22.13
C MET A 231 -2.69 13.12 -21.82
N ASN A 232 -2.24 13.81 -20.77
CA ASN A 232 -2.69 15.17 -20.47
C ASN A 232 -2.32 16.15 -21.60
N LYS A 233 -1.12 16.05 -22.18
CA LYS A 233 -0.73 16.86 -23.33
C LYS A 233 -1.64 16.61 -24.54
N LYS A 234 -1.91 15.34 -24.86
CA LYS A 234 -2.82 14.96 -25.95
C LYS A 234 -4.25 15.47 -25.72
N PHE A 235 -4.77 15.32 -24.50
CA PHE A 235 -6.09 15.81 -24.14
C PHE A 235 -6.19 17.34 -24.25
N ASN A 236 -5.19 18.07 -23.79
CA ASN A 236 -5.15 19.52 -23.89
C ASN A 236 -5.02 20.00 -25.34
N ALA A 237 -4.23 19.32 -26.17
CA ALA A 237 -4.12 19.60 -27.60
C ALA A 237 -5.46 19.39 -28.31
N ALA A 238 -6.13 18.25 -28.10
CA ALA A 238 -7.44 17.98 -28.67
C ALA A 238 -8.50 18.99 -28.19
N SER A 239 -8.42 19.42 -26.94
CA SER A 239 -9.31 20.47 -26.39
C SER A 239 -9.07 21.82 -27.05
N ALA A 240 -7.81 22.20 -27.33
CA ALA A 240 -7.45 23.44 -28.01
C ALA A 240 -7.89 23.42 -29.47
N GLU A 241 -7.75 22.28 -30.16
CA GLU A 241 -8.21 22.12 -31.51
C GLU A 241 -9.72 22.26 -31.63
N LEU A 242 -10.50 21.63 -30.75
CA LEU A 242 -11.94 21.79 -30.67
C LEU A 242 -12.34 23.25 -30.41
N ASP A 243 -11.65 23.93 -29.46
CA ASP A 243 -11.92 25.35 -29.19
C ASP A 243 -11.58 26.25 -30.40
N ALA A 244 -10.51 25.95 -31.13
CA ALA A 244 -10.17 26.67 -32.37
C ALA A 244 -11.21 26.46 -33.46
N TYR A 245 -11.69 25.23 -33.59
CA TYR A 245 -12.76 24.90 -34.54
C TYR A 245 -14.07 25.62 -34.18
N ILE A 246 -14.50 25.65 -32.94
CA ILE A 246 -15.69 26.40 -32.47
C ILE A 246 -15.51 27.91 -32.75
N ARG A 247 -14.28 28.45 -32.54
CA ARG A 247 -14.00 29.85 -32.89
C ARG A 247 -14.14 30.11 -34.40
N SER A 248 -13.67 29.19 -35.24
CA SER A 248 -13.79 29.33 -36.71
C SER A 248 -15.24 29.32 -37.18
N LEU A 249 -16.10 28.49 -36.53
CA LEU A 249 -17.54 28.51 -36.80
C LEU A 249 -18.15 29.87 -36.45
N ASN A 250 -17.81 30.42 -35.27
CA ASN A 250 -18.31 31.75 -34.91
C ASN A 250 -17.84 32.85 -35.85
N GLN A 251 -16.60 32.75 -36.42
CA GLN A 251 -16.08 33.69 -37.39
C GLN A 251 -16.82 33.63 -38.75
N GLN A 252 -17.35 32.47 -39.15
CA GLN A 252 -18.18 32.37 -40.39
C GLN A 252 -19.44 33.24 -40.28
N TYR A 253 -19.92 33.47 -39.09
CA TYR A 253 -21.09 34.32 -38.83
C TYR A 253 -20.72 35.79 -38.55
N ALA A 254 -19.41 36.11 -38.42
CA ALA A 254 -18.95 37.48 -38.16
C ALA A 254 -19.30 38.47 -39.29
N GLY A 255 -19.61 37.95 -40.50
CA GLY A 255 -20.10 38.74 -41.63
C GLY A 255 -21.64 38.85 -41.72
N ALA A 256 -22.38 38.17 -40.86
CA ALA A 256 -23.82 38.32 -40.75
C ALA A 256 -24.17 39.67 -40.12
N ASP A 257 -25.15 40.36 -40.63
CA ASP A 257 -25.66 41.63 -40.11
C ASP A 257 -26.43 41.37 -38.78
N ILE A 258 -25.73 40.91 -37.77
CA ILE A 258 -26.23 40.62 -36.41
C ILE A 258 -25.58 41.57 -35.44
N HIS A 259 -26.44 42.40 -34.80
CA HIS A 259 -25.99 43.36 -33.80
C HIS A 259 -26.35 42.87 -32.39
N CYS A 260 -25.35 42.86 -31.52
CA CYS A 260 -25.48 42.53 -30.10
C CYS A 260 -25.79 43.80 -29.30
N SER A 261 -26.97 43.93 -28.77
CA SER A 261 -27.35 45.10 -27.96
C SER A 261 -26.72 45.14 -26.57
N LEU A 262 -25.96 44.14 -26.19
CA LEU A 262 -25.42 43.91 -24.81
C LEU A 262 -26.54 43.85 -23.71
N ASP A 263 -27.81 43.79 -24.13
CA ASP A 263 -28.93 43.60 -23.24
C ASP A 263 -29.21 42.12 -23.04
N PHE A 264 -28.34 41.46 -22.27
CA PHE A 264 -28.50 40.05 -21.95
C PHE A 264 -29.53 39.82 -20.86
N ARG A 265 -30.27 38.72 -20.95
CA ARG A 265 -31.14 38.23 -19.87
C ARG A 265 -30.54 37.01 -19.22
N CYS A 266 -30.92 36.72 -17.99
CA CYS A 266 -30.69 35.43 -17.38
C CYS A 266 -31.41 34.33 -18.20
N PRO A 267 -30.70 33.26 -18.63
CA PRO A 267 -31.32 32.21 -19.43
C PRO A 267 -32.33 31.35 -18.64
N LEU A 268 -32.33 31.41 -17.31
CA LEU A 268 -33.32 30.77 -16.46
C LEU A 268 -34.23 31.84 -15.82
N SER A 269 -35.54 31.57 -15.76
CA SER A 269 -36.47 32.44 -15.05
C SER A 269 -36.23 32.42 -13.53
N SER A 270 -35.72 31.31 -13.01
CA SER A 270 -35.26 31.15 -11.63
C SER A 270 -34.28 29.98 -11.51
N TYR A 271 -33.36 30.08 -10.58
CA TYR A 271 -32.48 29.01 -10.19
C TYR A 271 -32.28 29.04 -8.66
N LYS A 272 -31.75 27.95 -8.07
CA LYS A 272 -31.66 27.86 -6.61
C LYS A 272 -30.41 28.60 -6.08
N TYR A 273 -29.26 28.36 -6.69
CA TYR A 273 -27.95 28.94 -6.33
C TYR A 273 -26.92 28.63 -7.44
N ILE A 274 -25.79 29.31 -7.37
CA ILE A 274 -24.64 29.03 -8.22
C ILE A 274 -23.80 27.94 -7.55
N THR A 275 -23.66 26.79 -8.21
CA THR A 275 -22.85 25.67 -7.69
C THR A 275 -21.37 25.86 -7.95
N THR A 276 -21.00 26.40 -9.11
CA THR A 276 -19.60 26.61 -9.49
C THR A 276 -19.46 27.95 -10.21
N GLN A 277 -18.52 28.77 -9.76
CA GLN A 277 -18.25 30.07 -10.37
C GLN A 277 -17.22 29.94 -11.50
N TYR A 278 -17.20 30.94 -12.40
CA TYR A 278 -16.16 31.07 -13.41
C TYR A 278 -14.76 31.16 -12.79
N GLY A 279 -13.82 30.34 -13.30
CA GLY A 279 -12.45 30.27 -12.79
C GLY A 279 -12.23 29.35 -11.60
N GLN A 280 -13.28 28.97 -10.88
CA GLN A 280 -13.18 28.05 -9.74
C GLN A 280 -12.71 26.67 -10.19
N GLY A 281 -11.53 26.23 -9.76
CA GLY A 281 -10.94 24.96 -10.20
C GLY A 281 -10.67 24.85 -11.71
N GLY A 282 -10.56 25.99 -12.41
CA GLY A 282 -10.38 26.06 -13.86
C GLY A 282 -11.71 26.01 -14.65
N HIS A 283 -12.86 26.17 -13.96
CA HIS A 283 -14.18 26.16 -14.57
C HIS A 283 -14.35 27.24 -15.63
N LYS A 284 -14.91 26.88 -16.78
CA LYS A 284 -14.95 27.75 -17.98
C LYS A 284 -16.25 28.54 -18.13
N GLY A 285 -17.21 28.38 -17.23
CA GLY A 285 -18.51 29.03 -17.21
C GLY A 285 -19.04 29.24 -15.81
N VAL A 286 -20.35 29.30 -15.67
CA VAL A 286 -21.07 29.36 -14.39
C VAL A 286 -22.13 28.27 -14.37
N ASP A 287 -22.25 27.56 -13.25
CA ASP A 287 -23.24 26.50 -13.09
C ASP A 287 -24.41 27.00 -12.25
N LEU A 288 -25.58 27.07 -12.85
CA LEU A 288 -26.83 27.53 -12.23
C LEU A 288 -27.68 26.31 -11.86
N ALA A 289 -27.78 25.99 -10.57
CA ALA A 289 -28.60 24.87 -10.08
C ALA A 289 -30.06 25.09 -10.29
N ALA A 290 -30.72 24.26 -11.07
CA ALA A 290 -32.17 24.31 -11.31
C ALA A 290 -32.73 22.89 -11.48
N PRO A 291 -34.03 22.66 -11.20
CA PRO A 291 -34.68 21.37 -11.41
C PRO A 291 -34.56 20.92 -12.87
N GLN A 292 -34.48 19.59 -13.08
CA GLN A 292 -34.60 19.03 -14.42
C GLN A 292 -35.88 19.45 -15.09
N GLY A 293 -35.80 19.80 -16.37
CA GLY A 293 -36.95 20.26 -17.14
C GLY A 293 -37.25 21.76 -17.00
N THR A 294 -36.45 22.51 -16.19
CA THR A 294 -36.58 23.99 -16.17
C THR A 294 -36.26 24.56 -17.54
N PRO A 295 -37.11 25.40 -18.16
CA PRO A 295 -36.87 25.98 -19.48
C PRO A 295 -35.63 26.85 -19.50
N ILE A 296 -34.82 26.70 -20.58
CA ILE A 296 -33.66 27.53 -20.87
C ILE A 296 -33.99 28.42 -22.07
N TYR A 297 -33.71 29.71 -21.92
CA TYR A 297 -34.02 30.74 -22.90
C TYR A 297 -32.75 31.36 -23.45
N ALA A 298 -32.76 31.79 -24.70
CA ALA A 298 -31.69 32.56 -25.33
C ALA A 298 -31.46 33.86 -24.55
N ALA A 299 -30.21 34.15 -24.17
CA ALA A 299 -29.85 35.33 -23.41
C ALA A 299 -29.96 36.63 -24.21
N ALA A 300 -29.79 36.58 -25.53
CA ALA A 300 -29.93 37.71 -26.46
C ALA A 300 -30.33 37.19 -27.84
N ASP A 301 -30.67 38.13 -28.77
CA ASP A 301 -30.84 37.84 -30.19
C ASP A 301 -29.57 37.23 -30.78
N GLY A 302 -29.71 36.33 -31.76
CA GLY A 302 -28.56 35.75 -32.39
C GLY A 302 -28.87 34.61 -33.38
N VAL A 303 -27.83 33.91 -33.82
CA VAL A 303 -27.91 32.70 -34.63
C VAL A 303 -27.33 31.54 -33.86
N VAL A 304 -28.05 30.43 -33.84
CA VAL A 304 -27.58 29.15 -33.26
C VAL A 304 -26.41 28.62 -34.10
N THR A 305 -25.22 28.64 -33.56
CA THR A 305 -24.03 28.12 -34.24
C THR A 305 -23.85 26.62 -34.03
N VAL A 306 -24.34 26.11 -32.90
CA VAL A 306 -24.33 24.68 -32.58
C VAL A 306 -25.60 24.32 -31.81
N ALA A 307 -26.24 23.23 -32.22
CA ALA A 307 -27.32 22.55 -31.48
C ALA A 307 -27.05 21.04 -31.57
N ALA A 308 -26.39 20.46 -30.57
CA ALA A 308 -25.87 19.10 -30.66
C ALA A 308 -25.72 18.45 -29.27
N TYR A 309 -25.29 17.19 -29.26
CA TYR A 309 -24.83 16.50 -28.07
C TYR A 309 -23.29 16.49 -28.04
N HIS A 310 -22.75 16.80 -26.87
CA HIS A 310 -21.31 16.73 -26.57
C HIS A 310 -21.09 15.90 -25.33
N TYR A 311 -20.03 15.06 -25.30
CA TYR A 311 -19.80 14.18 -24.15
C TYR A 311 -19.59 14.94 -22.82
N SER A 312 -18.95 16.11 -22.87
CA SER A 312 -18.75 16.97 -21.69
C SER A 312 -19.95 17.87 -21.44
N TYR A 313 -20.42 18.61 -22.46
CA TYR A 313 -21.54 19.52 -22.34
C TYR A 313 -22.92 18.84 -22.32
N GLY A 314 -23.00 17.53 -22.66
CA GLY A 314 -24.28 16.88 -22.89
C GLY A 314 -24.99 17.47 -24.10
N ASN A 315 -26.31 17.53 -24.07
CA ASN A 315 -27.07 18.30 -25.02
C ASN A 315 -26.83 19.79 -24.80
N TYR A 316 -26.42 20.52 -25.82
CA TYR A 316 -26.04 21.93 -25.67
C TYR A 316 -26.38 22.76 -26.90
N VAL A 317 -26.44 24.08 -26.68
CA VAL A 317 -26.65 25.10 -27.70
C VAL A 317 -25.52 26.13 -27.56
N SER A 318 -25.00 26.58 -28.68
CA SER A 318 -24.15 27.78 -28.78
C SER A 318 -24.84 28.79 -29.68
N ILE A 319 -24.89 30.05 -29.24
CA ILE A 319 -25.54 31.15 -29.98
C ILE A 319 -24.49 32.25 -30.19
N TYR A 320 -24.30 32.67 -31.42
CA TYR A 320 -23.54 33.84 -31.80
C TYR A 320 -24.47 35.06 -31.85
N HIS A 321 -24.16 36.10 -31.10
CA HIS A 321 -24.98 37.30 -30.91
C HIS A 321 -24.54 38.48 -31.81
N GLY A 322 -23.46 38.30 -32.59
CA GLY A 322 -22.93 39.36 -33.45
C GLY A 322 -21.97 40.31 -32.74
N SER A 323 -21.74 41.45 -33.41
CA SER A 323 -20.87 42.54 -32.92
C SER A 323 -21.70 43.56 -32.16
N ALA A 324 -21.13 44.09 -31.08
CA ALA A 324 -21.75 45.19 -30.28
C ALA A 324 -21.08 46.52 -30.61
N ASP A 325 -21.67 47.60 -30.11
CA ASP A 325 -21.12 48.98 -30.28
C ASP A 325 -19.76 49.19 -29.67
N ASP A 326 -19.33 48.30 -28.73
CA ASP A 326 -17.99 48.31 -28.14
C ASP A 326 -16.93 47.69 -29.05
N GLY A 327 -17.29 47.25 -30.24
CA GLY A 327 -16.41 46.62 -31.21
C GLY A 327 -16.07 45.16 -30.96
N ASN A 328 -16.67 44.53 -29.92
CA ASN A 328 -16.46 43.14 -29.56
C ASN A 328 -17.58 42.26 -30.14
N THR A 329 -17.24 41.00 -30.37
CA THR A 329 -18.22 39.96 -30.73
C THR A 329 -18.60 39.14 -29.54
N TYR A 330 -19.86 38.69 -29.47
CA TYR A 330 -20.42 37.97 -28.31
C TYR A 330 -21.04 36.64 -28.74
N ALA A 331 -20.82 35.64 -27.91
CA ALA A 331 -21.49 34.33 -28.05
C ALA A 331 -21.76 33.72 -26.67
N THR A 332 -22.84 32.96 -26.56
CA THR A 332 -23.17 32.18 -25.34
C THR A 332 -23.25 30.70 -25.62
N LEU A 333 -23.02 29.88 -24.60
CA LEU A 333 -23.17 28.43 -24.64
C LEU A 333 -23.99 27.96 -23.44
N TYR A 334 -24.92 27.04 -23.70
CA TYR A 334 -25.88 26.50 -22.74
C TYR A 334 -25.77 24.98 -22.77
N ALA A 335 -25.36 24.35 -21.66
CA ALA A 335 -25.06 22.94 -21.63
C ALA A 335 -25.86 22.13 -20.60
N HIS A 336 -25.65 20.83 -20.60
CA HIS A 336 -26.27 19.81 -19.74
C HIS A 336 -27.80 19.70 -19.88
N MET A 337 -28.34 20.04 -21.05
CA MET A 337 -29.79 19.95 -21.31
C MET A 337 -30.29 18.50 -21.18
N SER A 338 -31.52 18.36 -20.68
CA SER A 338 -32.13 17.04 -20.40
C SER A 338 -32.46 16.23 -21.65
N GLN A 339 -32.65 16.89 -22.76
CA GLN A 339 -32.99 16.31 -24.07
C GLN A 339 -32.35 17.12 -25.22
N ALA A 340 -32.51 16.66 -26.46
CA ALA A 340 -32.02 17.38 -27.62
C ALA A 340 -32.51 18.85 -27.59
N PRO A 341 -31.67 19.80 -28.04
CA PRO A 341 -32.06 21.22 -28.14
C PRO A 341 -33.38 21.43 -28.86
N SER A 342 -34.14 22.44 -28.39
CA SER A 342 -35.39 22.83 -29.03
C SER A 342 -35.22 23.69 -30.28
N VAL A 343 -33.98 23.97 -30.66
CA VAL A 343 -33.58 24.78 -31.79
C VAL A 343 -32.57 24.02 -32.65
N SER A 344 -32.38 24.46 -33.91
CA SER A 344 -31.44 23.83 -34.85
C SER A 344 -30.29 24.79 -35.17
N THR A 345 -29.14 24.22 -35.58
CA THR A 345 -28.00 24.98 -36.09
C THR A 345 -28.46 25.84 -37.29
N ASN A 346 -27.96 27.09 -37.41
CA ASN A 346 -28.32 28.15 -38.33
C ASN A 346 -29.69 28.78 -38.07
N GLN A 347 -30.42 28.39 -37.03
CA GLN A 347 -31.69 29.03 -36.65
C GLN A 347 -31.43 30.41 -36.04
N GLN A 348 -32.14 31.43 -36.52
CA GLN A 348 -32.18 32.72 -35.80
C GLN A 348 -33.08 32.61 -34.59
N VAL A 349 -32.64 33.17 -33.48
CA VAL A 349 -33.36 33.20 -32.22
C VAL A 349 -33.41 34.63 -31.67
N LYS A 350 -34.50 34.95 -30.99
CA LYS A 350 -34.68 36.19 -30.24
C LYS A 350 -34.36 35.99 -28.76
N LYS A 351 -33.97 37.08 -28.09
CA LYS A 351 -33.86 37.12 -26.65
C LYS A 351 -35.13 36.58 -25.98
N GLY A 352 -35.00 35.51 -25.21
CA GLY A 352 -36.11 34.88 -24.55
C GLY A 352 -36.79 33.74 -25.29
N ASP A 353 -36.31 33.38 -26.46
CA ASP A 353 -36.79 32.17 -27.14
C ASP A 353 -36.36 30.92 -26.39
N LEU A 354 -37.24 29.92 -26.35
CA LEU A 354 -36.96 28.62 -25.71
C LEU A 354 -35.94 27.85 -26.54
N ILE A 355 -34.82 27.49 -25.93
CA ILE A 355 -33.73 26.77 -26.60
C ILE A 355 -33.48 25.33 -26.06
N GLY A 356 -34.04 25.01 -24.92
CA GLY A 356 -33.93 23.68 -24.31
C GLY A 356 -34.41 23.66 -22.85
N TYR A 357 -34.03 22.60 -22.15
CA TYR A 357 -34.47 22.37 -20.79
C TYR A 357 -33.26 21.87 -19.93
N VAL A 358 -33.18 22.36 -18.69
CA VAL A 358 -32.16 21.96 -17.71
C VAL A 358 -32.17 20.43 -17.52
N GLY A 359 -31.00 19.84 -17.43
CA GLY A 359 -30.83 18.42 -17.18
C GLY A 359 -29.52 18.09 -16.49
N ASN A 360 -29.03 16.88 -16.76
CA ASN A 360 -27.80 16.33 -16.19
C ASN A 360 -27.07 15.44 -17.23
N THR A 361 -27.12 15.84 -18.50
CA THR A 361 -26.48 15.07 -19.57
C THR A 361 -25.02 15.50 -19.75
N GLY A 362 -24.18 14.60 -20.30
CA GLY A 362 -22.75 14.83 -20.44
C GLY A 362 -21.99 14.62 -19.13
N TYR A 363 -20.90 15.35 -18.94
CA TYR A 363 -20.10 15.29 -17.72
C TYR A 363 -20.66 16.25 -16.67
N SER A 364 -21.64 15.78 -15.91
CA SER A 364 -22.38 16.56 -14.93
C SER A 364 -22.73 15.69 -13.71
N PHE A 365 -22.69 16.27 -12.52
CA PHE A 365 -22.93 15.59 -11.25
C PHE A 365 -24.27 15.93 -10.61
N GLY A 366 -25.11 16.69 -11.31
CA GLY A 366 -26.42 17.10 -10.80
C GLY A 366 -27.14 18.01 -11.77
N ASN A 367 -28.46 18.24 -11.57
CA ASN A 367 -29.25 19.07 -12.47
C ASN A 367 -28.85 20.54 -12.35
N HIS A 368 -28.28 21.10 -13.42
CA HIS A 368 -27.89 22.50 -13.53
C HIS A 368 -27.82 22.94 -15.00
N LEU A 369 -27.78 24.24 -15.23
CA LEU A 369 -27.37 24.86 -16.47
C LEU A 369 -25.92 25.30 -16.35
N HIS A 370 -25.03 24.75 -17.18
CA HIS A 370 -23.71 25.31 -17.39
C HIS A 370 -23.81 26.40 -18.46
N LEU A 371 -23.44 27.64 -18.10
CA LEU A 371 -23.53 28.82 -18.96
C LEU A 371 -22.14 29.39 -19.22
N GLU A 372 -21.73 29.49 -20.50
CA GLU A 372 -20.53 30.22 -20.91
C GLU A 372 -20.90 31.51 -21.63
N LEU A 373 -20.07 32.54 -21.48
CA LEU A 373 -20.05 33.72 -22.33
C LEU A 373 -18.66 33.83 -22.99
N ARG A 374 -18.65 34.23 -24.25
CA ARG A 374 -17.43 34.44 -25.02
C ARG A 374 -17.43 35.85 -25.60
N VAL A 375 -16.31 36.55 -25.41
CA VAL A 375 -16.02 37.85 -26.00
C VAL A 375 -14.84 37.69 -26.96
N ASN A 376 -15.01 38.01 -28.23
CA ASN A 376 -14.04 37.77 -29.28
C ASN A 376 -13.53 36.32 -29.32
N GLY A 377 -14.44 35.37 -29.07
CA GLY A 377 -14.17 33.94 -29.02
C GLY A 377 -13.49 33.45 -27.71
N ASN A 378 -13.10 34.34 -26.81
CA ASN A 378 -12.49 33.97 -25.53
C ASN A 378 -13.54 33.88 -24.43
N ARG A 379 -13.46 32.83 -23.61
CA ARG A 379 -14.35 32.67 -22.47
C ARG A 379 -14.11 33.75 -21.43
N THR A 380 -15.19 34.32 -20.93
CA THR A 380 -15.18 35.32 -19.86
C THR A 380 -16.25 34.97 -18.83
N ASN A 381 -16.23 35.68 -17.67
CA ASN A 381 -17.21 35.44 -16.63
C ASN A 381 -18.61 35.89 -17.10
N PRO A 382 -19.60 34.96 -17.25
CA PRO A 382 -20.94 35.30 -17.71
C PRO A 382 -21.64 36.32 -16.79
N LEU A 383 -21.37 36.28 -15.49
CA LEU A 383 -22.00 37.15 -14.48
C LEU A 383 -21.60 38.63 -14.61
N SER A 384 -20.56 38.94 -15.40
CA SER A 384 -20.16 40.31 -15.69
C SER A 384 -21.08 40.98 -16.76
N TYR A 385 -21.88 40.19 -17.48
CA TYR A 385 -22.70 40.66 -18.59
C TYR A 385 -24.16 40.23 -18.48
N ILE A 386 -24.43 39.09 -17.86
CA ILE A 386 -25.75 38.47 -17.75
C ILE A 386 -26.29 38.70 -16.35
N PRO A 387 -27.50 39.32 -16.20
CA PRO A 387 -28.15 39.48 -14.90
C PRO A 387 -28.35 38.11 -14.20
N HIS A 388 -28.17 38.07 -12.92
CA HIS A 388 -28.22 36.83 -12.13
C HIS A 388 -28.94 36.99 -10.80
#